data_9089f0554b47b80fb83d0b4b4325dd44
#
_entry.id   9089f0554b47b80fb83d0b4b4325dd44
#
_cell.length_a   1.000
_cell.length_b   1.000
_cell.length_c   1.000
_cell.angle_alpha   90.00
_cell.angle_beta   90.00
_cell.angle_gamma   90.00
#
_symmetry.space_group_name_H-M   'P 1'
#
loop_
_entity.id
_entity.type
_entity.pdbx_description
1 polymer ?
#
loop_
_entity_poly.entity_id
_entity_poly.type
_entity_poly.pdbx_seq_one_letter_code
_entity_poly.pdbx_strand_id
1 'polypeptide(L)' 'MLCKQVPKDKTKYYATHDIKIVHKLMENDVYPLYSDGTIFYFVKTGKFENICLLLNINL' A
#
# COMPACT_ATOMS: atom_id res chain seq x y z
N MET A 1 -4.59 3.16 -13.11
CA MET A 1 -4.46 4.58 -12.79
C MET A 1 -4.92 4.86 -11.38
N LEU A 2 -4.15 5.63 -10.65
CA LEU A 2 -4.48 5.97 -9.27
C LEU A 2 -5.43 7.16 -9.22
N CYS A 3 -6.47 7.06 -8.41
CA CYS A 3 -7.39 8.16 -8.19
C CYS A 3 -6.96 8.95 -6.96
N LYS A 4 -7.08 10.27 -7.01
CA LYS A 4 -6.80 11.12 -5.86
C LYS A 4 -7.97 11.09 -4.89
N GLN A 5 -8.17 9.94 -4.28
CA GLN A 5 -9.27 9.75 -3.33
C GLN A 5 -8.76 9.02 -2.11
N VAL A 6 -9.36 9.35 -0.98
CA VAL A 6 -9.07 8.69 0.28
C VAL A 6 -10.15 7.62 0.50
N PRO A 7 -9.77 6.38 0.83
CA PRO A 7 -10.78 5.35 1.07
C PRO A 7 -11.66 5.70 2.27
N LYS A 8 -12.93 5.30 2.20
CA LYS A 8 -13.88 5.60 3.27
C LYS A 8 -13.49 4.90 4.57
N ASP A 9 -13.05 3.65 4.46
CA ASP A 9 -12.65 2.86 5.62
C ASP A 9 -11.15 2.66 5.60
N LYS A 10 -10.44 3.55 6.27
CA LYS A 10 -8.98 3.52 6.30
C LYS A 10 -8.43 2.34 7.09
N THR A 11 -9.24 1.69 7.91
CA THR A 11 -8.75 0.56 8.71
C THR A 11 -8.44 -0.66 7.85
N LYS A 12 -9.02 -0.73 6.66
CA LYS A 12 -8.79 -1.82 5.72
C LYS A 12 -7.62 -1.55 4.78
N TYR A 13 -6.94 -0.42 4.96
CA TYR A 13 -5.89 0.00 4.06
C TYR A 13 -4.62 0.29 4.83
N TYR A 14 -3.50 0.02 4.19
CA TYR A 14 -2.20 0.42 4.68
C TYR A 14 -1.80 1.70 3.96
N ALA A 15 -1.58 2.76 4.73
CA ALA A 15 -1.20 4.06 4.18
C ALA A 15 0.28 4.29 4.41
N THR A 16 0.99 4.69 3.38
CA THR A 16 2.42 4.99 3.50
C THR A 16 2.80 6.13 2.57
N HIS A 17 3.75 6.95 3.02
CA HIS A 17 4.36 7.98 2.18
C HIS A 17 5.80 7.62 1.81
N ASP A 18 6.26 6.44 2.21
CA ASP A 18 7.63 6.01 1.94
C ASP A 18 7.70 5.38 0.54
N ILE A 19 8.31 6.11 -0.39
CA ILE A 19 8.43 5.69 -1.77
C ILE A 19 9.21 4.38 -1.89
N LYS A 20 10.18 4.15 -1.00
CA LYS A 20 10.95 2.91 -1.03
C LYS A 20 10.07 1.69 -0.76
N ILE A 21 9.15 1.82 0.21
CA ILE A 21 8.21 0.75 0.52
C ILE A 21 7.26 0.55 -0.65
N VAL A 22 6.76 1.65 -1.23
CA VAL A 22 5.86 1.58 -2.38
C VAL A 22 6.53 0.83 -3.53
N HIS A 23 7.79 1.16 -3.85
CA HIS A 23 8.52 0.50 -4.93
C HIS A 23 8.70 -1.00 -4.66
N LYS A 24 9.06 -1.36 -3.44
CA LYS A 24 9.24 -2.77 -3.08
C LYS A 24 7.94 -3.55 -3.22
N LEU A 25 6.82 -2.97 -2.80
CA LEU A 25 5.53 -3.62 -2.94
C LEU A 25 5.15 -3.78 -4.41
N MET A 26 5.38 -2.76 -5.22
CA MET A 26 5.05 -2.81 -6.65
C MET A 26 5.92 -3.84 -7.38
N GLU A 27 7.17 -3.99 -6.98
CA GLU A 27 8.04 -5.02 -7.55
C GLU A 27 7.52 -6.44 -7.29
N ASN A 28 6.70 -6.60 -6.26
CA ASN A 28 6.09 -7.88 -5.90
C ASN A 28 4.62 -7.96 -6.31
N ASP A 29 4.23 -7.18 -7.33
CA ASP A 29 2.87 -7.16 -7.87
C ASP A 29 1.82 -6.68 -6.88
N VAL A 30 2.21 -5.85 -5.93
CA VAL A 30 1.28 -5.21 -5.00
C VAL A 30 1.26 -3.73 -5.32
N TYR A 31 0.10 -3.25 -5.77
CA TYR A 31 -0.05 -1.86 -6.22
C TYR A 31 -1.02 -1.10 -5.34
N PRO A 32 -0.78 0.20 -5.13
CA PRO A 32 -1.73 1.00 -4.35
C PRO A 32 -3.04 1.17 -5.10
N LEU A 33 -4.14 1.16 -4.37
CA LEU A 33 -5.47 1.36 -4.95
C LEU A 33 -5.84 2.83 -4.97
N TYR A 34 -5.41 3.58 -3.96
CA TYR A 34 -5.69 5.01 -3.87
C TYR A 34 -4.40 5.77 -3.61
N SER A 35 -4.40 7.06 -3.96
CA SER A 35 -3.31 7.95 -3.58
C SER A 35 -3.89 9.31 -3.20
N ASP A 36 -3.24 9.94 -2.21
CA ASP A 36 -3.62 11.27 -1.76
C ASP A 36 -2.33 12.08 -1.62
N GLY A 37 -1.99 12.81 -2.69
CA GLY A 37 -0.72 13.51 -2.73
C GLY A 37 0.45 12.54 -2.67
N THR A 38 1.17 12.54 -1.55
CA THR A 38 2.33 11.66 -1.36
C THR A 38 1.99 10.37 -0.63
N ILE A 39 0.74 10.23 -0.17
CA ILE A 39 0.33 9.06 0.60
C ILE A 39 -0.33 8.04 -0.33
N PHE A 40 0.09 6.78 -0.21
CA PHE A 40 -0.45 5.68 -1.01
C PHE A 40 -1.17 4.70 -0.10
N TYR A 41 -2.33 4.23 -0.54
CA TYR A 41 -3.18 3.32 0.22
C TYR A 41 -3.21 1.96 -0.46
N PHE A 42 -2.77 0.94 0.25
CA PHE A 42 -2.79 -0.44 -0.22
C PHE A 42 -3.87 -1.21 0.50
N VAL A 43 -4.60 -2.06 -0.24
CA VAL A 43 -5.59 -2.94 0.38
C VAL A 43 -4.86 -4.03 1.15
N LYS A 44 -5.23 -4.25 2.40
CA LYS A 44 -4.63 -5.29 3.25
C LYS A 44 -5.19 -6.65 2.87
N THR A 45 -4.69 -7.22 1.79
CA THR A 45 -5.04 -8.58 1.38
C THR A 45 -4.06 -9.58 1.97
N GLY A 46 -4.38 -10.88 1.85
CA GLY A 46 -3.44 -11.92 2.28
C GLY A 46 -2.11 -11.82 1.55
N LYS A 47 -2.16 -11.55 0.23
CA LYS A 47 -0.95 -11.35 -0.56
C LYS A 47 -0.13 -10.17 -0.04
N PHE A 48 -0.80 -9.05 0.27
CA PHE A 48 -0.13 -7.87 0.80
C PHE A 48 0.57 -8.19 2.11
N GLU A 49 -0.12 -8.88 3.02
CA GLU A 49 0.45 -9.24 4.32
C GLU A 49 1.67 -10.15 4.17
N ASN A 50 1.58 -11.15 3.27
CA ASN A 50 2.69 -12.06 3.02
C ASN A 50 3.91 -11.32 2.47
N ILE A 51 3.70 -10.41 1.53
CA ILE A 51 4.80 -9.62 0.96
C ILE A 51 5.42 -8.73 2.02
N CYS A 52 4.60 -8.12 2.89
CA CYS A 52 5.12 -7.29 3.97
C CYS A 52 5.98 -8.09 4.94
N LEU A 53 5.59 -9.33 5.24
CA LEU A 53 6.41 -10.20 6.07
C LEU A 53 7.75 -10.51 5.42
N LEU A 54 7.74 -10.80 4.13
CA LEU A 54 8.98 -11.08 3.39
C LEU A 54 9.91 -9.88 3.36
N LEU A 55 9.37 -8.68 3.29
CA LEU A 55 10.15 -7.45 3.21
C LEU A 55 10.45 -6.83 4.58
N ASN A 56 10.00 -7.45 5.65
CA ASN A 56 10.13 -6.93 7.01
C ASN A 56 9.49 -5.56 7.20
N ILE A 57 8.35 -5.36 6.57
CA ILE A 57 7.60 -4.12 6.69
C ILE A 57 6.67 -4.23 7.91
N ASN A 58 6.75 -3.26 8.80
CA ASN A 58 5.84 -3.19 9.94
C ASN A 58 4.46 -2.71 9.49
N LEU A 59 3.45 -3.47 9.88
CA LEU A 59 2.07 -3.12 9.58
C LEU A 59 1.39 -2.39 10.72
#